data_6d907c2150507f9362b9c63960a25f2f
#
_entry.id   6d907c2150507f9362b9c63960a25f2f
#
_cell.length_a   1.000
_cell.length_b   1.000
_cell.length_c   1.000
_cell.angle_alpha   90.00
_cell.angle_beta   90.00
_cell.angle_gamma   90.00
#
_symmetry.space_group_name_H-M   'P 1'
#
loop_
_entity.id
_entity.type
_entity.pdbx_description
1 polymer ?
#
loop_
_entity_poly.entity_id
_entity_poly.type
_entity_poly.pdbx_seq_one_letter_code
_entity_poly.pdbx_strand_id
1 'polypeptide(L)'
;MSKEFEQISIKPGFMKHNGGVLFRAISENEYEFKSIINENHLNAAGITHGGYLSALIDAGAGTAAHRAAGNAPCVTISLDIKFIGGSKVGDEIIGHTKILKKNKYSCLFILWAKM
;
A
#
# COMPACT_ATOMS: atom_id res chain seq x y z
N MET A 1 -15.42 -12.76 7.70
CA MET A 1 -14.94 -13.60 6.59
C MET A 1 -13.78 -12.90 5.88
N SER A 2 -12.63 -13.53 5.84
CA SER A 2 -11.49 -12.94 5.13
C SER A 2 -11.70 -13.05 3.63
N LYS A 3 -11.40 -11.98 2.90
CA LYS A 3 -11.44 -11.97 1.44
C LYS A 3 -10.05 -12.27 0.91
N GLU A 4 -9.99 -12.88 -0.25
CA GLU A 4 -8.73 -13.14 -0.90
C GLU A 4 -8.13 -11.84 -1.45
N PHE A 5 -6.82 -11.83 -1.57
CA PHE A 5 -6.13 -10.71 -2.22
C PHE A 5 -6.46 -10.68 -3.71
N GLU A 6 -6.64 -9.47 -4.23
CA GLU A 6 -6.84 -9.23 -5.65
C GLU A 6 -5.83 -8.21 -6.16
N GLN A 7 -5.45 -8.31 -7.42
CA GLN A 7 -4.57 -7.36 -8.06
C GLN A 7 -5.33 -6.05 -8.32
N ILE A 8 -4.80 -4.93 -7.83
CA ILE A 8 -5.43 -3.63 -8.02
C ILE A 8 -4.71 -2.75 -9.05
N SER A 9 -3.48 -3.07 -9.41
CA SER A 9 -2.67 -2.27 -10.34
C SER A 9 -2.88 -2.76 -11.76
N ILE A 10 -4.11 -2.67 -12.26
CA ILE A 10 -4.48 -3.21 -13.57
C ILE A 10 -4.27 -2.21 -14.71
N LYS A 11 -4.25 -0.93 -14.41
CA LYS A 11 -4.01 0.12 -15.42
C LYS A 11 -2.52 0.42 -15.53
N PRO A 12 -2.05 0.84 -16.72
CA PRO A 12 -0.64 1.25 -16.87
C PRO A 12 -0.28 2.35 -15.87
N GLY A 13 0.89 2.23 -15.28
CA GLY A 13 1.38 3.19 -14.31
C GLY A 13 2.50 2.61 -13.48
N PHE A 14 2.97 3.39 -12.52
CA PHE A 14 4.13 3.05 -11.70
C PHE A 14 3.98 1.70 -10.99
N MET A 15 2.86 1.47 -10.31
CA MET A 15 2.70 0.24 -9.53
C MET A 15 2.58 -0.99 -10.42
N LYS A 16 1.85 -0.91 -11.54
CA LYS A 16 1.78 -2.03 -12.48
C LYS A 16 3.16 -2.33 -13.07
N HIS A 17 3.90 -1.31 -13.44
CA HIS A 17 5.24 -1.44 -13.98
C HIS A 17 6.19 -2.11 -12.99
N ASN A 18 6.01 -1.89 -11.70
CA ASN A 18 6.84 -2.43 -10.64
C ASN A 18 6.28 -3.67 -9.97
N GLY A 19 5.47 -4.45 -10.66
CA GLY A 19 5.00 -5.75 -10.18
C GLY A 19 3.61 -5.78 -9.58
N GLY A 20 2.96 -4.63 -9.47
CA GLY A 20 1.60 -4.53 -8.98
C GLY A 20 1.46 -4.60 -7.46
N VAL A 21 0.23 -4.52 -7.01
CA VAL A 21 -0.13 -4.58 -5.59
C VAL A 21 -1.31 -5.52 -5.42
N LEU A 22 -1.20 -6.41 -4.46
CA LEU A 22 -2.31 -7.27 -4.05
C LEU A 22 -3.02 -6.60 -2.87
N PHE A 23 -4.34 -6.62 -2.88
CA PHE A 23 -5.16 -5.83 -1.96
C PHE A 23 -6.39 -6.61 -1.54
N ARG A 24 -6.80 -6.42 -0.29
CA ARG A 24 -8.08 -6.96 0.18
C ARG A 24 -8.68 -6.08 1.28
N ALA A 25 -10.02 -6.10 1.37
CA ALA A 25 -10.73 -5.49 2.47
C ALA A 25 -10.91 -6.51 3.59
N ILE A 26 -10.63 -6.11 4.82
CA ILE A 26 -10.91 -6.90 6.02
C ILE A 26 -12.29 -6.51 6.55
N SER A 27 -12.59 -5.23 6.57
CA SER A 27 -13.88 -4.65 6.91
C SER A 27 -14.04 -3.35 6.13
N GLU A 28 -15.09 -2.60 6.37
CA GLU A 28 -15.25 -1.31 5.69
C GLU A 28 -14.21 -0.27 6.13
N ASN A 29 -13.53 -0.49 7.26
CA ASN A 29 -12.53 0.43 7.79
C ASN A 29 -11.13 -0.18 7.92
N GLU A 30 -10.94 -1.42 7.52
CA GLU A 30 -9.64 -2.09 7.58
C GLU A 30 -9.31 -2.79 6.28
N TYR A 31 -8.07 -2.65 5.84
CA TYR A 31 -7.61 -3.16 4.55
C TYR A 31 -6.18 -3.68 4.68
N GLU A 32 -5.83 -4.62 3.83
CA GLU A 32 -4.47 -5.13 3.72
C GLU A 32 -4.02 -5.08 2.27
N PHE A 33 -2.72 -4.85 2.09
CA PHE A 33 -2.09 -4.92 0.78
C PHE A 33 -0.75 -5.61 0.90
N LYS A 34 -0.25 -6.16 -0.18
CA LYS A 34 1.05 -6.82 -0.15
C LYS A 34 1.78 -6.76 -1.47
N SER A 35 3.08 -6.92 -1.39
CA SER A 35 3.98 -7.01 -2.53
C SER A 35 5.10 -7.99 -2.20
N ILE A 36 5.52 -8.76 -3.19
CA ILE A 36 6.70 -9.62 -3.08
C ILE A 36 7.85 -8.87 -3.73
N ILE A 37 8.94 -8.70 -2.99
CA ILE A 37 10.08 -7.91 -3.44
C ILE A 37 10.84 -8.65 -4.54
N ASN A 38 11.11 -7.96 -5.64
CA ASN A 38 11.91 -8.46 -6.75
C ASN A 38 13.10 -7.52 -7.01
N GLU A 39 13.92 -7.88 -8.00
CA GLU A 39 15.13 -7.11 -8.32
C GLU A 39 14.87 -5.65 -8.68
N ASN A 40 13.72 -5.36 -9.28
CA ASN A 40 13.39 -3.99 -9.69
C ASN A 40 13.05 -3.08 -8.51
N HIS A 41 12.89 -3.65 -7.32
CA HIS A 41 12.56 -2.90 -6.11
C HIS A 41 13.78 -2.52 -5.28
N LEU A 42 14.98 -2.93 -5.69
CA LEU A 42 16.19 -2.79 -4.88
C LEU A 42 16.87 -1.43 -5.08
N ASN A 43 17.56 -0.98 -4.05
CA ASN A 43 18.48 0.14 -4.14
C ASN A 43 19.89 -0.38 -4.50
N ALA A 44 20.86 0.52 -4.59
CA ALA A 44 22.23 0.16 -4.94
C ALA A 44 22.91 -0.75 -3.92
N ALA A 45 22.43 -0.78 -2.68
CA ALA A 45 22.95 -1.67 -1.63
C ALA A 45 22.33 -3.07 -1.65
N GLY A 46 21.39 -3.33 -2.57
CA GLY A 46 20.78 -4.65 -2.71
C GLY A 46 19.64 -4.93 -1.74
N ILE A 47 19.12 -3.91 -1.10
CA ILE A 47 17.92 -4.02 -0.26
C ILE A 47 16.80 -3.18 -0.88
N THR A 48 15.56 -3.42 -0.43
CA THR A 48 14.41 -2.73 -0.99
C THR A 48 14.56 -1.22 -0.87
N HIS A 49 14.36 -0.54 -2.00
CA HIS A 49 14.43 0.92 -2.05
C HIS A 49 13.30 1.54 -1.22
N GLY A 50 13.66 2.50 -0.37
CA GLY A 50 12.68 3.20 0.46
C GLY A 50 11.60 3.91 -0.37
N GLY A 51 11.96 4.38 -1.56
CA GLY A 51 11.00 4.96 -2.50
C GLY A 51 9.94 3.97 -2.96
N TYR A 52 10.35 2.70 -3.19
CA TYR A 52 9.38 1.67 -3.54
C TYR A 52 8.42 1.38 -2.38
N LEU A 53 8.96 1.26 -1.16
CA LEU A 53 8.12 1.05 0.03
C LEU A 53 7.15 2.20 0.24
N SER A 54 7.61 3.43 0.01
CA SER A 54 6.75 4.62 0.08
C SER A 54 5.64 4.58 -0.95
N ALA A 55 5.96 4.19 -2.18
CA ALA A 55 4.99 4.04 -3.26
C ALA A 55 3.98 2.94 -2.96
N LEU A 56 4.43 1.81 -2.41
CA LEU A 56 3.56 0.70 -2.02
C LEU A 56 2.58 1.14 -0.94
N ILE A 57 3.07 1.83 0.08
CA ILE A 57 2.24 2.37 1.17
C ILE A 57 1.22 3.36 0.63
N ASP A 58 1.67 4.29 -0.21
CA ASP A 58 0.78 5.28 -0.82
C ASP A 58 -0.31 4.62 -1.67
N ALA A 59 0.06 3.63 -2.48
CA ALA A 59 -0.88 2.93 -3.34
C ALA A 59 -1.90 2.12 -2.52
N GLY A 60 -1.45 1.40 -1.50
CA GLY A 60 -2.32 0.59 -0.65
C GLY A 60 -3.26 1.44 0.18
N ALA A 61 -2.72 2.46 0.85
CA ALA A 61 -3.50 3.37 1.67
C ALA A 61 -4.45 4.23 0.82
N GLY A 62 -3.99 4.65 -0.36
CA GLY A 62 -4.82 5.42 -1.29
C GLY A 62 -6.01 4.62 -1.81
N THR A 63 -5.80 3.33 -2.11
CA THR A 63 -6.89 2.44 -2.51
C THR A 63 -7.88 2.24 -1.36
N ALA A 64 -7.37 2.08 -0.14
CA ALA A 64 -8.22 1.96 1.04
C ALA A 64 -9.08 3.22 1.23
N ALA A 65 -8.48 4.40 1.10
CA ALA A 65 -9.21 5.67 1.21
C ALA A 65 -10.29 5.79 0.14
N HIS A 66 -9.95 5.43 -1.09
CA HIS A 66 -10.89 5.44 -2.22
C HIS A 66 -12.10 4.54 -1.94
N ARG A 67 -11.86 3.32 -1.48
CA ARG A 67 -12.92 2.37 -1.17
C ARG A 67 -13.76 2.80 0.04
N ALA A 68 -13.12 3.28 1.08
CA ALA A 68 -13.80 3.77 2.27
C ALA A 68 -14.65 5.00 1.98
N ALA A 69 -14.29 5.77 0.96
CA ALA A 69 -15.02 6.96 0.53
C ALA A 69 -16.12 6.65 -0.52
N GLY A 70 -16.53 5.39 -0.64
CA GLY A 70 -17.55 4.99 -1.60
C GLY A 70 -17.07 5.11 -3.05
N ASN A 71 -15.80 4.80 -3.29
CA ASN A 71 -15.14 4.90 -4.60
C ASN A 71 -15.00 6.33 -5.12
N ALA A 72 -14.99 7.30 -4.23
CA ALA A 72 -14.71 8.69 -4.61
C ALA A 72 -13.21 8.87 -4.88
N PRO A 73 -12.83 9.74 -5.84
CA PRO A 73 -11.41 10.05 -6.06
C PRO A 73 -10.76 10.64 -4.82
N CYS A 74 -9.59 10.14 -4.47
CA CYS A 74 -8.81 10.61 -3.32
C CYS A 74 -7.38 10.87 -3.74
N VAL A 75 -6.75 11.86 -3.12
CA VAL A 75 -5.34 12.17 -3.30
C VAL A 75 -4.66 12.25 -1.95
N THR A 76 -3.38 11.91 -1.91
CA THR A 76 -2.59 12.00 -0.70
C THR A 76 -2.24 13.45 -0.40
N ILE A 77 -2.53 13.90 0.81
CA ILE A 77 -2.16 15.24 1.27
C ILE A 77 -0.80 15.20 1.95
N SER A 78 -0.56 14.16 2.75
CA SER A 78 0.66 14.03 3.53
C SER A 78 1.00 12.57 3.72
N LEU A 79 2.27 12.25 3.65
CA LEU A 79 2.80 10.91 3.86
C LEU A 79 4.05 11.02 4.72
N ASP A 80 4.00 10.48 5.93
CA ASP A 80 5.13 10.45 6.86
C ASP A 80 5.52 9.01 7.11
N ILE A 81 6.75 8.64 6.76
CA ILE A 81 7.22 7.27 6.82
C ILE A 81 8.48 7.17 7.65
N LYS A 82 8.55 6.14 8.49
CA LYS A 82 9.75 5.78 9.24
C LYS A 82 10.24 4.44 8.74
N PHE A 83 11.50 4.37 8.34
CA PHE A 83 12.14 3.15 7.85
C PHE A 83 12.95 2.55 9.00
N ILE A 84 12.46 1.47 9.59
CA ILE A 84 13.07 0.86 10.76
C ILE A 84 13.74 -0.49 10.48
N GLY A 85 13.59 -1.01 9.26
CA GLY A 85 14.21 -2.27 8.88
C GLY A 85 14.40 -2.33 7.38
N GLY A 86 15.10 -3.37 6.94
CA GLY A 86 15.32 -3.62 5.52
C GLY A 86 14.62 -4.88 5.05
N SER A 87 14.47 -5.01 3.75
CA SER A 87 13.95 -6.22 3.12
C SER A 87 14.73 -6.52 1.85
N LYS A 88 14.63 -7.74 1.36
CA LYS A 88 15.40 -8.25 0.23
C LYS A 88 14.50 -8.99 -0.75
N VAL A 89 15.07 -9.38 -1.89
CA VAL A 89 14.35 -10.16 -2.89
C VAL A 89 13.74 -11.41 -2.26
N GLY A 90 12.47 -11.65 -2.56
CA GLY A 90 11.71 -12.79 -2.06
C GLY A 90 10.91 -12.49 -0.80
N ASP A 91 11.21 -11.40 -0.09
CA ASP A 91 10.44 -11.02 1.08
C ASP A 91 9.04 -10.56 0.68
N GLU A 92 8.07 -10.91 1.50
CA GLU A 92 6.70 -10.47 1.34
C GLU A 92 6.45 -9.28 2.28
N ILE A 93 6.10 -8.15 1.71
CA ILE A 93 5.74 -6.96 2.48
C ILE A 93 4.22 -6.93 2.60
N ILE A 94 3.74 -6.91 3.83
CA ILE A 94 2.30 -6.83 4.10
C ILE A 94 2.03 -5.52 4.81
N GLY A 95 1.17 -4.70 4.21
CA GLY A 95 0.72 -3.45 4.79
C GLY A 95 -0.69 -3.59 5.33
N HIS A 96 -0.95 -2.92 6.43
CA HIS A 96 -2.28 -2.90 7.05
C HIS A 96 -2.72 -1.46 7.19
N THR A 97 -3.91 -1.15 6.71
CA THR A 97 -4.48 0.20 6.76
C THR A 97 -5.76 0.17 7.57
N LYS A 98 -5.86 1.10 8.50
CA LYS A 98 -7.07 1.30 9.28
C LYS A 98 -7.55 2.73 9.07
N ILE A 99 -8.82 2.89 8.71
CA ILE A 99 -9.44 4.19 8.56
C ILE A 99 -9.84 4.69 9.95
N LEU A 100 -9.22 5.78 10.39
CA LEU A 100 -9.50 6.33 11.72
C LEU A 100 -10.64 7.34 11.70
N LYS A 101 -10.72 8.12 10.62
CA LYS A 101 -11.71 9.18 10.49
C LYS A 101 -11.93 9.49 9.02
N LYS A 102 -13.18 9.67 8.64
CA LYS A 102 -13.51 10.16 7.30
C LYS A 102 -14.65 11.16 7.38
N ASN A 103 -14.64 12.12 6.48
CA ASN A 103 -15.72 13.07 6.30
C ASN A 103 -15.78 13.45 4.82
N LYS A 104 -16.61 14.44 4.48
CA LYS A 104 -16.81 14.86 3.10
C LYS A 104 -15.50 15.27 2.37
N TYR A 105 -14.52 15.79 3.11
CA TYR A 105 -13.33 16.40 2.52
C TYR A 105 -12.03 15.69 2.86
N SER A 106 -12.01 14.82 3.85
CA SER A 106 -10.77 14.20 4.30
C SER A 106 -10.98 12.80 4.86
N CYS A 107 -9.89 12.04 4.84
CA CYS A 107 -9.85 10.69 5.40
C CYS A 107 -8.50 10.55 6.11
N LEU A 108 -8.53 10.14 7.37
CA LEU A 108 -7.35 9.91 8.17
C LEU A 108 -7.20 8.43 8.46
N PHE A 109 -6.01 7.89 8.31
CA PHE A 109 -5.76 6.49 8.61
C PHE A 109 -4.36 6.28 9.15
N ILE A 110 -4.20 5.18 9.90
CA ILE A 110 -2.91 4.69 10.36
C ILE A 110 -2.51 3.52 9.49
N LEU A 111 -1.24 3.49 9.14
CA LEU A 111 -0.66 2.45 8.30
C LEU A 111 0.58 1.88 8.98
N TRP A 112 0.72 0.57 8.94
CA TRP A 112 1.97 -0.11 9.28
C TRP A 112 2.20 -1.24 8.30
N ALA A 113 3.47 -1.59 8.12
CA ALA A 113 3.85 -2.68 7.24
C ALA A 113 4.75 -3.65 7.99
N LYS A 114 4.58 -4.93 7.71
CA LYS A 114 5.37 -6.01 8.27
C LYS A 114 6.17 -6.67 7.16
N MET A 115 7.42 -6.86 7.43
CA MET A 115 8.33 -7.58 6.53
C MET A 115 8.56 -9.00 7.02
#